data_e1178cdbf7391c6a5896330aecfe12c6
#
_entry.id   e1178cdbf7391c6a5896330aecfe12c6
#
_cell.length_a   1.000
_cell.length_b   1.000
_cell.length_c   1.000
_cell.angle_alpha   90.00
_cell.angle_beta   90.00
_cell.angle_gamma   90.00
#
_symmetry.space_group_name_H-M   'P 1'
#
loop_
_entity.id
_entity.type
_entity.pdbx_description
1 polymer ?
#
loop_
_entity_poly.entity_id
_entity_poly.type
_entity_poly.pdbx_seq_one_letter_code
_entity_poly.pdbx_strand_id
1 'polypeptide(L)'
;VVYLQIARHPERFLPGAFPVWIDTDRLIYGFPQDGKIEGVKLADHNLGEPVDPNSVNRVVDESYRLEMVAYALKRFPDLCDHVTYSQVCLYTNTPNEDFILDSVPNSPEVWLVSGCSGHGFKFTALLGKLVAVLATDTAEHEPSLAAELRSIRRRFALRRFLKPSSG
;
A
#
# COMPACT_ATOMS: atom_id res chain seq x y z
N VAL A 1 6.99 -8.52 -4.31
CA VAL A 1 6.11 -8.61 -5.49
C VAL A 1 6.76 -9.51 -6.52
N VAL A 2 5.98 -10.40 -7.11
CA VAL A 2 6.39 -11.24 -8.25
C VAL A 2 5.34 -11.18 -9.36
N TYR A 3 5.77 -11.39 -10.60
CA TYR A 3 4.88 -11.57 -11.75
C TYR A 3 5.18 -12.94 -12.36
N LEU A 4 4.14 -13.76 -12.54
CA LEU A 4 4.26 -15.10 -13.10
C LEU A 4 3.67 -15.16 -14.49
N GLN A 5 4.40 -15.83 -15.38
CA GLN A 5 3.97 -16.04 -16.75
C GLN A 5 2.70 -16.90 -16.80
N ILE A 6 1.80 -16.54 -17.72
CA ILE A 6 0.59 -17.30 -18.00
C ILE A 6 0.95 -18.36 -19.05
N ALA A 7 0.79 -19.64 -18.69
CA ALA A 7 1.08 -20.76 -19.58
C ALA A 7 -0.11 -21.13 -20.47
N ARG A 8 -1.34 -20.92 -19.96
CA ARG A 8 -2.57 -21.31 -20.67
C ARG A 8 -3.68 -20.32 -20.40
N HIS A 9 -4.59 -20.17 -21.34
CA HIS A 9 -5.82 -19.37 -21.22
C HIS A 9 -5.58 -17.91 -20.80
N PRO A 10 -4.70 -17.16 -21.51
CA PRO A 10 -4.35 -15.79 -21.12
C PRO A 10 -5.56 -14.86 -21.05
N GLU A 11 -6.60 -15.13 -21.82
CA GLU A 11 -7.86 -14.38 -21.80
C GLU A 11 -8.54 -14.36 -20.42
N ARG A 12 -8.32 -15.39 -19.59
CA ARG A 12 -8.90 -15.50 -18.25
C ARG A 12 -8.23 -14.58 -17.23
N PHE A 13 -7.04 -14.08 -17.52
CA PHE A 13 -6.24 -13.25 -16.61
C PHE A 13 -6.26 -11.75 -16.99
N LEU A 14 -7.07 -11.39 -17.98
CA LEU A 14 -7.23 -9.99 -18.40
C LEU A 14 -8.18 -9.21 -17.44
N PRO A 15 -8.03 -7.88 -17.37
CA PRO A 15 -9.01 -7.03 -16.69
C PRO A 15 -10.44 -7.30 -17.20
N GLY A 16 -11.37 -7.45 -16.26
CA GLY A 16 -12.76 -7.81 -16.56
C GLY A 16 -13.05 -9.30 -16.49
N ALA A 17 -12.09 -10.17 -16.79
CA ALA A 17 -12.20 -11.62 -16.61
C ALA A 17 -11.57 -12.08 -15.28
N PHE A 18 -10.46 -11.46 -14.87
CA PHE A 18 -9.77 -11.75 -13.62
C PHE A 18 -9.91 -10.57 -12.65
N PRO A 19 -10.47 -10.77 -11.46
CA PRO A 19 -10.62 -9.71 -10.47
C PRO A 19 -9.29 -9.40 -9.77
N VAL A 20 -9.21 -8.24 -9.14
CA VAL A 20 -8.27 -8.04 -8.04
C VAL A 20 -8.75 -8.90 -6.86
N TRP A 21 -7.86 -9.60 -6.21
CA TRP A 21 -8.19 -10.53 -5.14
C TRP A 21 -7.20 -10.45 -3.98
N ILE A 22 -7.63 -10.90 -2.82
CA ILE A 22 -6.81 -11.10 -1.64
C ILE A 22 -7.20 -12.41 -0.95
N ASP A 23 -6.22 -13.21 -0.59
CA ASP A 23 -6.33 -14.35 0.32
C ASP A 23 -6.13 -13.82 1.74
N THR A 24 -7.21 -13.72 2.50
CA THR A 24 -7.21 -13.12 3.84
C THR A 24 -6.50 -13.97 4.90
N ASP A 25 -6.35 -15.27 4.65
CA ASP A 25 -5.66 -16.17 5.59
C ASP A 25 -4.14 -16.02 5.49
N ARG A 26 -3.65 -15.78 4.28
CA ARG A 26 -2.21 -15.64 4.01
C ARG A 26 -1.78 -14.21 3.70
N LEU A 27 -2.71 -13.29 3.58
CA LEU A 27 -2.52 -11.90 3.15
C LEU A 27 -1.81 -11.77 1.79
N ILE A 28 -1.95 -12.77 0.94
CA ILE A 28 -1.45 -12.72 -0.44
C ILE A 28 -2.52 -12.12 -1.33
N TYR A 29 -2.13 -11.16 -2.15
CA TYR A 29 -3.04 -10.50 -3.08
C TYR A 29 -2.50 -10.55 -4.52
N GLY A 30 -3.38 -10.35 -5.49
CA GLY A 30 -2.97 -10.31 -6.87
C GLY A 30 -3.85 -9.44 -7.77
N PHE A 31 -3.31 -9.19 -8.95
CA PHE A 31 -3.91 -8.34 -9.98
C PHE A 31 -3.92 -9.06 -11.31
N PRO A 32 -4.90 -8.75 -12.17
CA PRO A 32 -4.89 -9.22 -13.55
C PRO A 32 -3.65 -8.73 -14.30
N GLN A 33 -3.37 -9.38 -15.43
CA GLN A 33 -2.38 -8.89 -16.38
C GLN A 33 -2.85 -7.57 -16.97
N ASP A 34 -2.12 -6.47 -16.70
CA ASP A 34 -2.49 -5.12 -17.14
C ASP A 34 -1.76 -4.65 -18.41
N GLY A 35 -0.93 -5.51 -19.00
CA GLY A 35 -0.16 -5.24 -20.21
C GLY A 35 1.11 -4.39 -20.02
N LYS A 36 1.41 -3.94 -18.80
CA LYS A 36 2.64 -3.19 -18.50
C LYS A 36 3.81 -4.11 -18.20
N ILE A 37 3.56 -5.13 -17.41
CA ILE A 37 4.52 -6.19 -17.10
C ILE A 37 3.85 -7.52 -17.48
N GLU A 38 4.58 -8.37 -18.18
CA GLU A 38 4.08 -9.68 -18.56
C GLU A 38 3.77 -10.53 -17.33
N GLY A 39 2.58 -11.14 -17.32
CA GLY A 39 2.16 -12.08 -16.30
C GLY A 39 1.17 -11.53 -15.28
N VAL A 40 0.80 -12.37 -14.34
CA VAL A 40 -0.09 -12.08 -13.23
C VAL A 40 0.72 -11.61 -12.04
N LYS A 41 0.35 -10.49 -11.46
CA LYS A 41 0.99 -9.93 -10.26
C LYS A 41 0.51 -10.65 -9.00
N LEU A 42 1.46 -11.04 -8.16
CA LEU A 42 1.21 -11.51 -6.79
C LEU A 42 2.13 -10.79 -5.81
N ALA A 43 1.64 -10.53 -4.63
CA ALA A 43 2.44 -9.99 -3.54
C ALA A 43 1.87 -10.41 -2.19
N ASP A 44 2.75 -10.44 -1.22
CA ASP A 44 2.44 -10.58 0.19
C ASP A 44 2.18 -9.20 0.80
N HIS A 45 1.15 -9.08 1.63
CA HIS A 45 0.82 -7.86 2.38
C HIS A 45 1.27 -7.95 3.85
N ASN A 46 1.91 -9.02 4.25
CA ASN A 46 2.47 -9.13 5.59
C ASN A 46 3.57 -8.08 5.82
N LEU A 47 3.67 -7.63 7.07
CA LEU A 47 4.73 -6.71 7.46
C LEU A 47 6.08 -7.43 7.41
N GLY A 48 7.04 -6.83 6.70
CA GLY A 48 8.42 -7.27 6.72
C GLY A 48 9.19 -6.67 7.90
N GLU A 49 10.47 -7.01 7.99
CA GLU A 49 11.37 -6.40 8.97
C GLU A 49 11.58 -4.91 8.67
N PRO A 50 11.72 -4.07 9.72
CA PRO A 50 12.08 -2.67 9.55
C PRO A 50 13.44 -2.52 8.87
N VAL A 51 13.51 -1.66 7.88
CA VAL A 51 14.73 -1.44 7.08
C VAL A 51 15.01 0.04 6.89
N ASP A 52 16.27 0.40 6.68
CA ASP A 52 16.64 1.71 6.19
C ASP A 52 16.42 1.78 4.67
N PRO A 53 15.53 2.67 4.19
CA PRO A 53 15.19 2.77 2.77
C PRO A 53 16.40 3.17 1.88
N ASN A 54 17.46 3.75 2.46
CA ASN A 54 18.65 4.16 1.73
C ASN A 54 19.64 3.02 1.52
N SER A 55 19.60 1.99 2.36
CA SER A 55 20.59 0.88 2.34
C SER A 55 19.96 -0.50 2.13
N VAL A 56 18.63 -0.60 2.04
CA VAL A 56 17.94 -1.88 1.88
C VAL A 56 18.34 -2.60 0.59
N ASN A 57 18.56 -3.90 0.71
CA ASN A 57 18.73 -4.75 -0.47
C ASN A 57 17.43 -4.80 -1.30
N ARG A 58 17.52 -4.42 -2.57
CA ARG A 58 16.38 -4.43 -3.50
C ARG A 58 16.24 -5.70 -4.31
N VAL A 59 17.07 -6.71 -4.02
CA VAL A 59 16.96 -8.05 -4.62
C VAL A 59 15.91 -8.83 -3.85
N VAL A 60 14.96 -9.40 -4.57
CA VAL A 60 13.92 -10.27 -3.98
C VAL A 60 14.59 -11.55 -3.50
N ASP A 61 14.32 -11.92 -2.25
CA ASP A 61 14.82 -13.15 -1.67
C ASP A 61 14.31 -14.38 -2.43
N GLU A 62 15.20 -15.33 -2.67
CA GLU A 62 14.88 -16.53 -3.44
C GLU A 62 13.86 -17.43 -2.74
N SER A 63 13.92 -17.53 -1.42
CA SER A 63 12.94 -18.31 -0.65
C SER A 63 11.53 -17.72 -0.76
N TYR A 64 11.43 -16.41 -0.69
CA TYR A 64 10.18 -15.70 -0.93
C TYR A 64 9.65 -15.94 -2.36
N ARG A 65 10.53 -15.85 -3.36
CA ARG A 65 10.17 -16.08 -4.75
C ARG A 65 9.61 -17.49 -4.96
N LEU A 66 10.27 -18.49 -4.42
CA LEU A 66 9.84 -19.89 -4.50
C LEU A 66 8.51 -20.13 -3.77
N GLU A 67 8.31 -19.54 -2.61
CA GLU A 67 7.05 -19.62 -1.86
C GLU A 67 5.88 -19.03 -2.67
N MET A 68 6.08 -17.86 -3.27
CA MET A 68 5.06 -17.20 -4.08
C MET A 68 4.73 -18.00 -5.35
N VAL A 69 5.73 -18.61 -5.99
CA VAL A 69 5.53 -19.52 -7.13
C VAL A 69 4.71 -20.74 -6.70
N ALA A 70 5.10 -21.41 -5.63
CA ALA A 70 4.38 -22.59 -5.13
C ALA A 70 2.93 -22.28 -4.78
N TYR A 71 2.68 -21.14 -4.13
CA TYR A 71 1.34 -20.65 -3.84
C TYR A 71 0.54 -20.40 -5.11
N ALA A 72 1.12 -19.69 -6.07
CA ALA A 72 0.47 -19.31 -7.32
C ALA A 72 0.06 -20.54 -8.16
N LEU A 73 0.95 -21.51 -8.34
CA LEU A 73 0.68 -22.71 -9.11
C LEU A 73 -0.41 -23.59 -8.48
N LYS A 74 -0.48 -23.62 -7.14
CA LYS A 74 -1.56 -24.32 -6.45
C LYS A 74 -2.93 -23.64 -6.65
N ARG A 75 -2.95 -22.31 -6.71
CA ARG A 75 -4.19 -21.52 -6.81
C ARG A 75 -4.65 -21.30 -8.23
N PHE A 76 -3.71 -21.15 -9.15
CA PHE A 76 -3.92 -20.83 -10.56
C PHE A 76 -3.13 -21.78 -11.47
N PRO A 77 -3.68 -22.95 -11.79
CA PRO A 77 -2.97 -23.98 -12.55
C PRO A 77 -2.60 -23.60 -13.99
N ASP A 78 -3.13 -22.48 -14.50
CA ASP A 78 -2.82 -21.95 -15.82
C ASP A 78 -1.58 -21.04 -15.86
N LEU A 79 -0.97 -20.77 -14.69
CA LEU A 79 0.34 -20.12 -14.59
C LEU A 79 1.47 -21.16 -14.71
N CYS A 80 2.69 -20.70 -14.99
CA CYS A 80 3.90 -21.52 -14.88
C CYS A 80 4.85 -20.95 -13.84
N ASP A 81 5.94 -21.66 -13.56
CA ASP A 81 6.94 -21.29 -12.55
C ASP A 81 7.90 -20.20 -13.00
N HIS A 82 7.75 -19.71 -14.23
CA HIS A 82 8.58 -18.63 -14.76
C HIS A 82 8.16 -17.28 -14.18
N VAL A 83 9.07 -16.67 -13.39
CA VAL A 83 8.92 -15.30 -12.87
C VAL A 83 9.45 -14.33 -13.91
N THR A 84 8.58 -13.56 -14.53
CA THR A 84 8.92 -12.58 -15.56
C THR A 84 9.49 -11.29 -14.95
N TYR A 85 9.07 -10.95 -13.74
CA TYR A 85 9.54 -9.78 -13.01
C TYR A 85 9.37 -9.96 -11.50
N SER A 86 10.31 -9.39 -10.74
CA SER A 86 10.19 -9.31 -9.29
C SER A 86 10.76 -7.99 -8.74
N GLN A 87 10.21 -7.51 -7.64
CA GLN A 87 10.63 -6.25 -7.03
C GLN A 87 10.38 -6.26 -5.52
N VAL A 88 11.33 -5.71 -4.76
CA VAL A 88 11.13 -5.37 -3.35
C VAL A 88 10.37 -4.05 -3.27
N CYS A 89 9.25 -4.05 -2.54
CA CYS A 89 8.47 -2.86 -2.21
C CYS A 89 8.69 -2.50 -0.75
N LEU A 90 8.66 -1.21 -0.44
CA LEU A 90 8.71 -0.72 0.94
C LEU A 90 7.36 -0.17 1.35
N TYR A 91 6.97 -0.44 2.58
CA TYR A 91 5.83 0.19 3.23
C TYR A 91 6.33 1.22 4.26
N THR A 92 5.65 2.34 4.34
CA THR A 92 5.83 3.32 5.42
C THR A 92 4.72 3.06 6.43
N ASN A 93 5.02 2.22 7.41
CA ASN A 93 4.04 1.76 8.39
C ASN A 93 4.00 2.67 9.62
N THR A 94 2.80 2.92 10.12
CA THR A 94 2.57 3.38 11.49
C THR A 94 2.25 2.16 12.38
N PRO A 95 2.44 2.25 13.71
CA PRO A 95 2.20 1.11 14.60
C PRO A 95 0.79 0.53 14.59
N ASN A 96 -0.19 1.29 14.14
CA ASN A 96 -1.60 0.91 14.06
C ASN A 96 -2.18 1.04 12.65
N GLU A 97 -1.31 1.21 11.65
CA GLU A 97 -1.65 1.34 10.22
C GLU A 97 -2.56 2.55 9.87
N ASP A 98 -2.86 3.42 10.81
CA ASP A 98 -3.54 4.69 10.54
C ASP A 98 -2.60 5.67 9.84
N PHE A 99 -3.15 6.50 8.96
CA PHE A 99 -2.40 7.56 8.28
C PHE A 99 -1.91 8.63 9.28
N ILE A 100 -0.91 9.39 8.84
CA ILE A 100 -0.53 10.67 9.43
C ILE A 100 -1.00 11.75 8.46
N LEU A 101 -1.78 12.70 8.96
CA LEU A 101 -2.22 13.88 8.24
C LEU A 101 -2.26 15.04 9.24
N ASP A 102 -1.15 15.76 9.37
CA ASP A 102 -0.99 16.82 10.37
C ASP A 102 0.07 17.82 9.95
N SER A 103 0.04 19.00 10.57
CA SER A 103 1.15 19.95 10.46
C SER A 103 2.33 19.51 11.35
N VAL A 104 3.53 19.85 10.92
CA VAL A 104 4.73 19.54 11.69
C VAL A 104 4.80 20.43 12.95
N PRO A 105 5.06 19.89 14.13
CA PRO A 105 5.23 20.70 15.34
C PRO A 105 6.29 21.79 15.15
N ASN A 106 5.99 23.01 15.57
CA ASN A 106 6.83 24.22 15.41
C ASN A 106 7.06 24.70 13.96
N SER A 107 6.35 24.13 13.00
CA SER A 107 6.37 24.52 11.57
C SER A 107 4.97 24.30 10.99
N PRO A 108 3.98 25.11 11.40
CA PRO A 108 2.56 24.87 11.06
C PRO A 108 2.25 24.99 9.56
N GLU A 109 3.13 25.63 8.81
CA GLU A 109 3.08 25.76 7.36
C GLU A 109 3.53 24.49 6.63
N VAL A 110 4.19 23.55 7.33
CA VAL A 110 4.65 22.27 6.76
C VAL A 110 3.65 21.17 7.12
N TRP A 111 3.10 20.53 6.12
CA TRP A 111 2.16 19.43 6.27
C TRP A 111 2.82 18.09 5.99
N LEU A 112 2.58 17.12 6.87
CA LEU A 112 3.03 15.75 6.72
C LEU A 112 1.83 14.86 6.36
N VAL A 113 1.94 14.18 5.21
CA VAL A 113 1.02 13.12 4.79
C VAL A 113 1.84 11.85 4.63
N SER A 114 1.66 10.89 5.50
CA SER A 114 2.50 9.69 5.57
C SER A 114 1.75 8.52 6.21
N GLY A 115 2.46 7.43 6.46
CA GLY A 115 1.91 6.26 7.14
C GLY A 115 0.89 5.51 6.28
N CYS A 116 1.14 5.44 4.96
CA CYS A 116 0.22 4.77 4.02
C CYS A 116 0.06 3.27 4.27
N SER A 117 0.99 2.64 5.01
CA SER A 117 0.92 1.26 5.51
C SER A 117 0.49 0.23 4.45
N GLY A 118 0.97 0.43 3.19
CA GLY A 118 0.64 -0.43 2.05
C GLY A 118 -0.77 -0.29 1.47
N HIS A 119 -1.65 0.54 2.06
CA HIS A 119 -3.06 0.64 1.62
C HIS A 119 -3.54 2.06 1.29
N GLY A 120 -2.67 3.08 1.28
CA GLY A 120 -3.04 4.48 1.10
C GLY A 120 -3.42 4.89 -0.32
N PHE A 121 -2.97 4.19 -1.36
CA PHE A 121 -3.14 4.62 -2.75
C PHE A 121 -4.61 4.86 -3.13
N LYS A 122 -5.51 3.98 -2.74
CA LYS A 122 -6.96 4.10 -3.00
C LYS A 122 -7.61 5.34 -2.37
N PHE A 123 -6.96 5.96 -1.40
CA PHE A 123 -7.43 7.16 -0.70
C PHE A 123 -6.77 8.45 -1.19
N THR A 124 -5.90 8.40 -2.19
CA THR A 124 -5.10 9.55 -2.63
C THR A 124 -5.95 10.79 -2.95
N ALA A 125 -7.06 10.63 -3.66
CA ALA A 125 -7.96 11.74 -4.00
C ALA A 125 -8.58 12.38 -2.75
N LEU A 126 -9.04 11.55 -1.80
CA LEU A 126 -9.62 12.03 -0.54
C LEU A 126 -8.55 12.69 0.34
N LEU A 127 -7.38 12.07 0.48
CA LEU A 127 -6.26 12.64 1.25
C LEU A 127 -5.83 13.99 0.67
N GLY A 128 -5.74 14.11 -0.67
CA GLY A 128 -5.43 15.38 -1.33
C GLY A 128 -6.46 16.47 -1.01
N LYS A 129 -7.76 16.13 -1.05
CA LYS A 129 -8.83 17.06 -0.68
C LYS A 129 -8.73 17.48 0.81
N LEU A 130 -8.50 16.52 1.70
CA LEU A 130 -8.35 16.79 3.14
C LEU A 130 -7.16 17.71 3.42
N VAL A 131 -6.01 17.47 2.79
CA VAL A 131 -4.83 18.34 2.91
C VAL A 131 -5.15 19.75 2.45
N ALA A 132 -5.76 19.89 1.27
CA ALA A 132 -6.12 21.20 0.73
C ALA A 132 -7.00 21.99 1.69
N VAL A 133 -8.08 21.38 2.20
CA VAL A 133 -9.01 22.00 3.15
C VAL A 133 -8.31 22.38 4.46
N LEU A 134 -7.46 21.51 4.99
CA LEU A 134 -6.76 21.75 6.26
C LEU A 134 -5.67 22.80 6.14
N ALA A 135 -4.93 22.80 5.03
CA ALA A 135 -3.81 23.72 4.82
C ALA A 135 -4.29 25.14 4.46
N THR A 136 -5.47 25.28 3.85
CA THR A 136 -6.04 26.57 3.47
C THR A 136 -7.10 27.09 4.44
N ASP A 137 -7.42 26.33 5.50
CA ASP A 137 -8.46 26.61 6.48
C ASP A 137 -9.85 26.90 5.85
N THR A 138 -10.16 26.18 4.77
CA THR A 138 -11.41 26.36 4.02
C THR A 138 -12.51 25.35 4.40
N ALA A 139 -12.44 24.78 5.59
CA ALA A 139 -13.40 23.77 6.08
C ALA A 139 -14.85 24.26 6.08
N GLU A 140 -15.08 25.56 6.28
CA GLU A 140 -16.41 26.18 6.22
C GLU A 140 -17.06 26.12 4.84
N HIS A 141 -16.26 26.04 3.78
CA HIS A 141 -16.73 25.90 2.40
C HIS A 141 -17.00 24.45 1.99
N GLU A 142 -16.78 23.50 2.89
CA GLU A 142 -16.97 22.07 2.68
C GLU A 142 -17.83 21.45 3.80
N PRO A 143 -19.14 21.79 3.90
CA PRO A 143 -19.99 21.36 5.01
C PRO A 143 -20.05 19.84 5.20
N SER A 144 -19.97 19.08 4.12
CA SER A 144 -19.96 17.60 4.15
C SER A 144 -18.73 17.01 4.83
N LEU A 145 -17.61 17.74 4.84
CA LEU A 145 -16.35 17.33 5.49
C LEU A 145 -16.21 17.93 6.89
N ALA A 146 -16.84 19.07 7.17
CA ALA A 146 -16.63 19.82 8.41
C ALA A 146 -16.95 18.99 9.67
N ALA A 147 -18.01 18.17 9.63
CA ALA A 147 -18.40 17.32 10.74
C ALA A 147 -17.36 16.23 11.05
N GLU A 148 -16.73 15.70 10.01
CA GLU A 148 -15.77 14.59 10.12
C GLU A 148 -14.33 15.08 10.33
N LEU A 149 -14.00 16.29 9.91
CA LEU A 149 -12.65 16.85 10.00
C LEU A 149 -12.07 16.79 11.41
N ARG A 150 -12.88 17.05 12.45
CA ARG A 150 -12.42 16.96 13.84
C ARG A 150 -12.01 15.55 14.25
N SER A 151 -12.73 14.54 13.75
CA SER A 151 -12.42 13.12 13.99
C SER A 151 -11.17 12.71 13.22
N ILE A 152 -11.07 13.11 11.96
CA ILE A 152 -9.92 12.86 11.08
C ILE A 152 -8.65 13.49 11.65
N ARG A 153 -8.69 14.77 12.03
CA ARG A 153 -7.55 15.47 12.67
C ARG A 153 -7.07 14.79 13.94
N ARG A 154 -7.98 14.26 14.75
CA ARG A 154 -7.64 13.52 15.97
C ARG A 154 -7.01 12.17 15.65
N ARG A 155 -7.62 11.44 14.72
CA ARG A 155 -7.19 10.08 14.35
C ARG A 155 -5.85 10.06 13.63
N PHE A 156 -5.58 11.06 12.79
CA PHE A 156 -4.38 11.10 11.96
C PHE A 156 -3.32 12.09 12.48
N ALA A 157 -3.48 12.55 13.71
CA ALA A 157 -2.55 13.50 14.33
C ALA A 157 -1.16 12.89 14.54
N LEU A 158 -0.11 13.60 14.13
CA LEU A 158 1.28 13.19 14.29
C LEU A 158 1.66 12.95 15.77
N ARG A 159 1.10 13.75 16.70
CA ARG A 159 1.36 13.63 18.16
C ARG A 159 1.07 12.23 18.72
N ARG A 160 0.25 11.42 18.05
CA ARG A 160 -0.06 10.04 18.48
C ARG A 160 1.15 9.12 18.42
N PHE A 161 2.15 9.47 17.62
CA PHE A 161 3.35 8.69 17.37
C PHE A 161 4.61 9.32 17.98
N LEU A 162 4.50 10.54 18.49
CA LEU A 162 5.58 11.19 19.20
C LEU A 162 5.62 10.70 20.66
N LYS A 163 6.80 10.32 21.14
CA LYS A 163 6.98 10.02 22.55
C LYS A 163 6.71 11.30 23.36
N PRO A 164 6.06 11.21 24.55
CA PRO A 164 6.01 12.34 25.43
C PRO A 164 7.44 12.83 25.67
N SER A 165 7.70 14.13 25.49
CA SER A 165 8.97 14.71 25.88
C SER A 165 9.17 14.41 27.37
N SER A 166 10.18 13.61 27.66
CA SER A 166 10.68 13.46 29.05
C SER A 166 11.13 14.84 29.49
N GLY A 167 10.27 15.50 30.28
CA GLY A 167 10.60 16.77 30.97
C GLY A 167 11.68 16.58 32.01
#